data_327cd9fbdff0a634cf3a85f5a0f639f0
#
_entry.id   327cd9fbdff0a634cf3a85f5a0f639f0
#
_cell.length_a   1.000
_cell.length_b   1.000
_cell.length_c   1.000
_cell.angle_alpha   90.00
_cell.angle_beta   90.00
_cell.angle_gamma   90.00
#
_symmetry.space_group_name_H-M   'P 1'
#
loop_
_entity.id
_entity.type
_entity.pdbx_description
1 polymer ?
#
loop_
_entity_poly.entity_id
_entity_poly.type
_entity_poly.pdbx_seq_one_letter_code
_entity_poly.pdbx_strand_id
1 'polypeptide(L)'
;MCRRRCPKPDIRSTATGGGTLYNRQYQGSLNYIFRFDTLGSRLSFKADYLHQNVDRNYGYDTRDFSRPKDAEPFSTELRRERYKLLGHLFASRLDLNKNFSEERSFSAGLSYDLRYADNNAPVHRFEEEEWVPDPKMSTWFVDRTQSTGAYTQWADAYGKFSYQAGLRLQWDRIAYRNAENTGYEHRDYWRLFPELSLAYTFNPEKGTNINLDLSRYSGRLPDNNALSPRRVWQSQYSYTVSNENLEPGWGYDIDLSYTLRNKLT
;
A
#
# COMPACT_ATOMS: atom_id res chain seq x y z
N MET A 1 -30.67 -16.57 -43.86
CA MET A 1 -31.00 -16.58 -42.43
C MET A 1 -30.55 -15.25 -41.81
N CYS A 2 -31.47 -14.30 -41.69
CA CYS A 2 -31.18 -12.95 -41.25
C CYS A 2 -31.13 -12.93 -39.68
N ARG A 3 -29.94 -12.84 -39.09
CA ARG A 3 -29.80 -12.65 -37.64
C ARG A 3 -30.23 -11.21 -37.31
N ARG A 4 -31.45 -11.00 -36.90
CA ARG A 4 -31.87 -9.76 -36.26
C ARG A 4 -31.08 -9.61 -34.97
N ARG A 5 -30.17 -8.63 -34.92
CA ARG A 5 -29.62 -8.17 -33.66
C ARG A 5 -30.78 -7.56 -32.86
N CYS A 6 -31.15 -8.20 -31.74
CA CYS A 6 -32.01 -7.52 -30.77
C CYS A 6 -31.29 -6.24 -30.35
N PRO A 7 -31.92 -5.06 -30.49
CA PRO A 7 -31.35 -3.84 -29.95
C PRO A 7 -31.19 -4.02 -28.43
N LYS A 8 -29.97 -3.82 -27.91
CA LYS A 8 -29.78 -3.74 -26.47
C LYS A 8 -30.58 -2.55 -25.98
N PRO A 9 -31.38 -2.69 -24.90
CA PRO A 9 -32.08 -1.56 -24.34
C PRO A 9 -31.05 -0.49 -23.94
N ASP A 10 -31.23 0.72 -24.46
CA ASP A 10 -30.45 1.90 -24.06
C ASP A 10 -30.94 2.36 -22.68
N ILE A 11 -30.40 1.76 -21.61
CA ILE A 11 -30.70 2.16 -20.23
C ILE A 11 -29.78 3.31 -19.87
N ARG A 12 -30.35 4.42 -19.44
CA ARG A 12 -29.64 5.54 -18.83
C ARG A 12 -29.84 5.49 -17.33
N SER A 13 -28.73 5.47 -16.57
CA SER A 13 -28.74 5.61 -15.12
C SER A 13 -28.16 6.96 -14.70
N THR A 14 -28.81 7.62 -13.77
CA THR A 14 -28.29 8.82 -13.11
C THR A 14 -28.17 8.54 -11.61
N ALA A 15 -27.06 8.94 -11.02
CA ALA A 15 -26.87 8.85 -9.59
C ALA A 15 -26.48 10.22 -9.04
N THR A 16 -27.18 10.66 -8.00
CA THR A 16 -26.81 11.84 -7.22
C THR A 16 -26.60 11.44 -5.78
N GLY A 17 -25.65 12.07 -5.12
CA GLY A 17 -25.39 11.73 -3.73
C GLY A 17 -24.73 12.86 -2.99
N GLY A 18 -24.80 12.80 -1.67
CA GLY A 18 -24.18 13.77 -0.77
C GLY A 18 -24.09 13.24 0.63
N GLY A 19 -23.20 13.82 1.43
CA GLY A 19 -23.01 13.33 2.78
C GLY A 19 -22.07 14.18 3.61
N THR A 20 -21.79 13.68 4.80
CA THR A 20 -20.87 14.28 5.77
C THR A 20 -19.70 13.35 6.03
N LEU A 21 -18.52 13.92 6.19
CA LEU A 21 -17.29 13.21 6.52
C LEU A 21 -16.67 13.84 7.77
N TYR A 22 -16.47 13.03 8.79
CA TYR A 22 -15.67 13.36 9.96
C TYR A 22 -14.42 12.49 9.95
N ASN A 23 -13.24 13.12 9.92
CA ASN A 23 -11.95 12.43 9.98
C ASN A 23 -11.15 13.00 11.16
N ARG A 24 -10.81 12.14 12.12
CA ARG A 24 -9.94 12.49 13.26
C ARG A 24 -8.68 11.67 13.16
N GLN A 25 -7.56 12.36 13.22
CA GLN A 25 -6.25 11.73 13.10
C GLN A 25 -5.34 12.24 14.21
N TYR A 26 -4.68 11.30 14.88
CA TYR A 26 -3.68 11.58 15.93
C TYR A 26 -2.38 10.90 15.52
N GLN A 27 -1.29 11.67 15.55
CA GLN A 27 0.02 11.19 15.15
C GLN A 27 1.04 11.55 16.21
N GLY A 28 1.95 10.61 16.49
CA GLY A 28 3.10 10.80 17.37
C GLY A 28 4.35 10.20 16.75
N SER A 29 5.48 10.87 16.92
CA SER A 29 6.78 10.40 16.43
C SER A 29 7.83 10.55 17.52
N LEU A 30 8.67 9.53 17.68
CA LEU A 30 9.86 9.53 18.54
C LEU A 30 11.07 9.25 17.65
N ASN A 31 12.10 10.08 17.79
CA ASN A 31 13.37 9.88 17.12
C ASN A 31 14.51 10.08 18.14
N TYR A 32 15.35 9.07 18.27
CA TYR A 32 16.51 9.07 19.15
C TYR A 32 17.76 8.70 18.36
N ILE A 33 18.82 9.51 18.50
CA ILE A 33 20.10 9.29 17.82
C ILE A 33 21.20 9.36 18.87
N PHE A 34 21.94 8.27 18.99
CA PHE A 34 23.15 8.19 19.81
C PHE A 34 24.39 8.08 18.90
N ARG A 35 25.29 9.06 19.02
CA ARG A 35 26.58 9.06 18.33
C ARG A 35 27.66 8.64 19.33
N PHE A 36 28.50 7.68 18.92
CA PHE A 36 29.44 7.04 19.84
C PHE A 36 30.93 7.18 19.43
N ASP A 37 31.19 7.84 18.30
CA ASP A 37 32.56 8.20 17.90
C ASP A 37 32.63 9.49 17.06
N THR A 38 33.85 9.90 16.73
CA THR A 38 34.12 11.09 15.89
C THR A 38 33.99 10.81 14.39
N LEU A 39 33.93 9.55 13.97
CA LEU A 39 33.74 9.15 12.58
C LEU A 39 32.26 9.19 12.15
N GLY A 40 31.38 9.63 13.06
CA GLY A 40 29.96 9.77 12.81
C GLY A 40 29.18 8.46 12.92
N SER A 41 29.75 7.44 13.55
CA SER A 41 29.03 6.21 13.86
C SER A 41 27.87 6.49 14.80
N ARG A 42 26.74 5.85 14.55
CA ARG A 42 25.51 6.13 15.28
C ARG A 42 24.60 4.92 15.41
N LEU A 43 23.85 4.91 16.49
CA LEU A 43 22.67 4.10 16.68
C LEU A 43 21.46 5.04 16.63
N SER A 44 20.48 4.74 15.80
CA SER A 44 19.24 5.51 15.72
C SER A 44 18.04 4.63 15.94
N PHE A 45 17.10 5.14 16.72
CA PHE A 45 15.79 4.52 16.92
C PHE A 45 14.71 5.51 16.50
N LYS A 46 13.78 5.05 15.66
CA LYS A 46 12.61 5.81 15.25
C LYS A 46 11.36 5.00 15.53
N ALA A 47 10.33 5.66 16.06
CA ALA A 47 9.00 5.07 16.20
C ALA A 47 7.96 6.10 15.81
N ASP A 48 7.00 5.70 14.98
CA ASP A 48 5.89 6.51 14.53
C ASP A 48 4.58 5.77 14.87
N TYR A 49 3.59 6.49 15.35
CA TYR A 49 2.25 5.98 15.58
C TYR A 49 1.21 6.90 14.98
N LEU A 50 0.25 6.32 14.29
CA LEU A 50 -0.90 6.99 13.73
C LEU A 50 -2.17 6.28 14.18
N HIS A 51 -3.12 7.06 14.70
CA HIS A 51 -4.50 6.64 14.92
C HIS A 51 -5.42 7.45 14.02
N GLN A 52 -6.35 6.77 13.34
CA GLN A 52 -7.33 7.39 12.46
C GLN A 52 -8.73 6.86 12.78
N ASN A 53 -9.68 7.77 12.86
CA ASN A 53 -11.10 7.46 12.99
C ASN A 53 -11.88 8.25 11.94
N VAL A 54 -12.52 7.54 11.03
CA VAL A 54 -13.36 8.11 9.97
C VAL A 54 -14.80 7.70 10.20
N ASP A 55 -15.72 8.65 10.17
CA ASP A 55 -17.17 8.42 10.15
C ASP A 55 -17.74 9.21 8.96
N ARG A 56 -18.23 8.50 7.97
CA ARG A 56 -18.82 9.08 6.76
C ARG A 56 -20.25 8.59 6.62
N ASN A 57 -21.19 9.53 6.54
CA ASN A 57 -22.57 9.25 6.17
C ASN A 57 -22.79 9.74 4.75
N TYR A 58 -23.32 8.89 3.90
CA TYR A 58 -23.55 9.20 2.50
C TYR A 58 -24.90 8.67 2.03
N GLY A 59 -25.66 9.50 1.31
CA GLY A 59 -26.94 9.14 0.69
C GLY A 59 -26.80 9.12 -0.81
N TYR A 60 -27.42 8.14 -1.46
CA TYR A 60 -27.49 7.98 -2.90
C TYR A 60 -28.93 7.99 -3.37
N ASP A 61 -29.20 8.71 -4.46
CA ASP A 61 -30.45 8.63 -5.24
C ASP A 61 -30.04 8.16 -6.66
N THR A 62 -30.41 6.92 -6.98
CA THR A 62 -30.14 6.34 -8.29
C THR A 62 -31.46 6.20 -9.04
N ARG A 63 -31.50 6.71 -10.27
CA ARG A 63 -32.68 6.66 -11.15
C ARG A 63 -32.31 6.04 -12.47
N ASP A 64 -33.07 5.02 -12.85
CA ASP A 64 -32.91 4.28 -14.11
C ASP A 64 -34.03 4.62 -15.08
N PHE A 65 -33.68 4.91 -16.32
CA PHE A 65 -34.59 5.27 -17.39
C PHE A 65 -34.50 4.24 -18.50
N SER A 66 -35.65 3.83 -19.04
CA SER A 66 -35.73 2.84 -20.15
C SER A 66 -35.18 3.37 -21.47
N ARG A 67 -35.17 4.71 -21.63
CA ARG A 67 -34.62 5.41 -22.79
C ARG A 67 -33.92 6.69 -22.34
N PRO A 68 -32.89 7.13 -23.09
CA PRO A 68 -32.13 8.32 -22.71
C PRO A 68 -32.95 9.64 -22.61
N LYS A 69 -34.13 9.66 -23.22
CA LYS A 69 -35.03 10.86 -23.30
C LYS A 69 -36.28 10.73 -22.44
N ASP A 70 -36.47 9.63 -21.72
CA ASP A 70 -37.61 9.46 -20.84
C ASP A 70 -37.56 10.49 -19.72
N ALA A 71 -38.71 11.15 -19.42
CA ALA A 71 -38.81 12.12 -18.34
C ALA A 71 -38.93 11.43 -16.98
N GLU A 72 -39.54 10.26 -16.94
CA GLU A 72 -39.80 9.48 -15.74
C GLU A 72 -38.89 8.27 -15.66
N PRO A 73 -38.26 8.00 -14.50
CA PRO A 73 -37.49 6.79 -14.29
C PRO A 73 -38.42 5.59 -14.14
N PHE A 74 -38.00 4.44 -14.66
CA PHE A 74 -38.70 3.16 -14.40
C PHE A 74 -38.31 2.56 -13.03
N SER A 75 -37.17 2.97 -12.48
CA SER A 75 -36.69 2.56 -11.18
C SER A 75 -36.04 3.73 -10.46
N THR A 76 -36.37 3.89 -9.20
CA THR A 76 -35.72 4.84 -8.29
C THR A 76 -35.27 4.08 -7.05
N GLU A 77 -34.01 4.23 -6.70
CA GLU A 77 -33.44 3.57 -5.55
C GLU A 77 -32.77 4.60 -4.64
N LEU A 78 -33.21 4.65 -3.39
CA LEU A 78 -32.61 5.48 -2.36
C LEU A 78 -31.81 4.61 -1.40
N ARG A 79 -30.57 4.99 -1.14
CA ARG A 79 -29.67 4.28 -0.22
C ARG A 79 -28.98 5.25 0.75
N ARG A 80 -28.66 4.74 1.93
CA ARG A 80 -27.80 5.38 2.92
C ARG A 80 -26.67 4.43 3.28
N GLU A 81 -25.45 4.94 3.24
CA GLU A 81 -24.24 4.25 3.70
C GLU A 81 -23.67 5.00 4.89
N ARG A 82 -23.31 4.27 5.94
CA ARG A 82 -22.51 4.82 7.02
C ARG A 82 -21.17 4.07 7.08
N TYR A 83 -20.14 4.67 6.52
CA TYR A 83 -18.79 4.11 6.55
C TYR A 83 -18.06 4.54 7.80
N LYS A 84 -17.57 3.57 8.57
CA LYS A 84 -16.71 3.79 9.72
C LYS A 84 -15.40 3.07 9.52
N LEU A 85 -14.29 3.78 9.75
CA LEU A 85 -12.94 3.24 9.76
C LEU A 85 -12.28 3.56 11.08
N LEU A 86 -11.80 2.54 11.77
CA LEU A 86 -10.87 2.64 12.88
C LEU A 86 -9.52 2.10 12.42
N GLY A 87 -8.53 2.98 12.32
CA GLY A 87 -7.20 2.65 11.80
C GLY A 87 -6.10 2.91 12.83
N HIS A 88 -5.12 2.00 12.88
CA HIS A 88 -3.88 2.16 13.62
C HIS A 88 -2.70 1.81 12.71
N LEU A 89 -1.68 2.64 12.75
CA LEU A 89 -0.40 2.37 12.10
C LEU A 89 0.70 2.59 13.13
N PHE A 90 1.54 1.60 13.29
CA PHE A 90 2.76 1.70 14.09
C PHE A 90 3.93 1.30 13.20
N ALA A 91 4.97 2.11 13.18
CA ALA A 91 6.21 1.82 12.48
C ALA A 91 7.38 2.07 13.41
N SER A 92 8.34 1.16 13.44
CA SER A 92 9.57 1.34 14.21
C SER A 92 10.78 0.85 13.45
N ARG A 93 11.90 1.53 13.67
CA ARG A 93 13.16 1.21 13.04
C ARG A 93 14.32 1.45 13.99
N LEU A 94 15.24 0.48 14.06
CA LEU A 94 16.49 0.56 14.77
C LEU A 94 17.62 0.38 13.77
N ASP A 95 18.49 1.37 13.64
CA ASP A 95 19.60 1.37 12.69
C ASP A 95 20.91 1.59 13.42
N LEU A 96 21.86 0.71 13.17
CA LEU A 96 23.27 0.86 13.52
C LEU A 96 24.04 1.25 12.27
N ASN A 97 24.78 2.33 12.33
CA ASN A 97 25.78 2.69 11.31
C ASN A 97 27.13 2.81 11.99
N LYS A 98 28.09 1.98 11.59
CA LYS A 98 29.46 1.98 12.09
C LYS A 98 30.41 2.37 10.97
N ASN A 99 31.08 3.50 11.13
CA ASN A 99 32.15 3.94 10.26
C ASN A 99 33.49 3.49 10.84
N PHE A 100 34.28 2.78 10.05
CA PHE A 100 35.65 2.35 10.40
C PHE A 100 36.69 3.32 9.84
N SER A 101 36.35 3.98 8.71
CA SER A 101 37.10 5.07 8.08
C SER A 101 36.12 5.95 7.29
N GLU A 102 36.63 6.93 6.55
CA GLU A 102 35.83 7.74 5.61
C GLU A 102 35.26 6.91 4.47
N GLU A 103 35.93 5.83 4.10
CA GLU A 103 35.57 4.96 2.97
C GLU A 103 34.89 3.66 3.36
N ARG A 104 35.08 3.20 4.63
CA ARG A 104 34.62 1.89 5.09
C ARG A 104 33.54 2.03 6.13
N SER A 105 32.38 1.44 5.87
CA SER A 105 31.27 1.45 6.79
C SER A 105 30.50 0.13 6.80
N PHE A 106 29.86 -0.13 7.93
CA PHE A 106 28.92 -1.22 8.15
C PHE A 106 27.61 -0.65 8.66
N SER A 107 26.51 -1.07 8.07
CA SER A 107 25.17 -0.72 8.52
C SER A 107 24.36 -2.00 8.76
N ALA A 108 23.58 -2.00 9.82
CA ALA A 108 22.62 -3.05 10.10
C ALA A 108 21.38 -2.46 10.76
N GLY A 109 20.23 -3.08 10.57
CA GLY A 109 19.03 -2.57 11.21
C GLY A 109 17.90 -3.56 11.23
N LEU A 110 16.91 -3.19 12.06
CA LEU A 110 15.65 -3.91 12.24
C LEU A 110 14.51 -2.95 11.99
N SER A 111 13.46 -3.42 11.35
CA SER A 111 12.21 -2.68 11.15
C SER A 111 11.02 -3.52 11.55
N TYR A 112 10.00 -2.85 12.09
CA TYR A 112 8.71 -3.45 12.38
C TYR A 112 7.61 -2.46 12.04
N ASP A 113 6.66 -2.89 11.21
CA ASP A 113 5.49 -2.13 10.81
C ASP A 113 4.23 -2.94 11.12
N LEU A 114 3.25 -2.28 11.72
CA LEU A 114 1.93 -2.83 12.00
C LEU A 114 0.88 -1.87 11.46
N ARG A 115 0.02 -2.37 10.60
CA ARG A 115 -1.20 -1.70 10.17
C ARG A 115 -2.40 -2.51 10.62
N TYR A 116 -3.35 -1.86 11.24
CA TYR A 116 -4.65 -2.40 11.61
C TYR A 116 -5.74 -1.48 11.08
N ALA A 117 -6.78 -2.03 10.48
CA ALA A 117 -7.94 -1.28 10.06
C ALA A 117 -9.21 -2.12 10.28
N ASP A 118 -10.18 -1.55 10.96
CA ASP A 118 -11.54 -2.07 11.10
C ASP A 118 -12.47 -1.19 10.28
N ASN A 119 -13.04 -1.78 9.24
CA ASN A 119 -13.91 -1.11 8.27
C ASN A 119 -15.32 -1.66 8.43
N ASN A 120 -16.28 -0.78 8.69
CA ASN A 120 -17.68 -1.13 8.82
C ASN A 120 -18.52 -0.16 7.97
N ALA A 121 -19.20 -0.68 6.97
CA ALA A 121 -20.02 0.08 6.04
C ALA A 121 -21.42 -0.56 5.89
N PRO A 122 -22.29 -0.42 6.90
CA PRO A 122 -23.69 -0.79 6.78
C PRO A 122 -24.39 0.09 5.76
N VAL A 123 -25.16 -0.55 4.88
CA VAL A 123 -26.00 0.09 3.86
C VAL A 123 -27.46 -0.19 4.18
N HIS A 124 -28.28 0.81 4.03
CA HIS A 124 -29.72 0.72 4.12
C HIS A 124 -30.33 1.20 2.81
N ARG A 125 -31.38 0.55 2.36
CA ARG A 125 -32.23 0.93 1.24
C ARG A 125 -33.60 1.38 1.72
N PHE A 126 -34.23 2.27 0.97
CA PHE A 126 -35.57 2.75 1.30
C PHE A 126 -36.58 1.89 0.56
N GLU A 127 -37.42 1.15 1.29
CA GLU A 127 -38.49 0.29 0.79
C GLU A 127 -39.74 0.46 1.65
N GLU A 128 -40.93 0.48 1.02
CA GLU A 128 -42.23 0.56 1.70
C GLU A 128 -42.28 1.65 2.79
N GLU A 129 -41.73 2.83 2.47
CA GLU A 129 -41.66 4.00 3.36
C GLU A 129 -40.72 3.87 4.57
N GLU A 130 -39.92 2.79 4.65
CA GLU A 130 -38.97 2.56 5.73
C GLU A 130 -37.54 2.31 5.23
N TRP A 131 -36.58 2.59 6.12
CA TRP A 131 -35.16 2.29 5.86
C TRP A 131 -34.83 0.88 6.34
N VAL A 132 -34.65 -0.06 5.42
CA VAL A 132 -34.32 -1.46 5.71
C VAL A 132 -32.84 -1.73 5.49
N PRO A 133 -32.18 -2.58 6.29
CA PRO A 133 -30.81 -2.99 6.08
C PRO A 133 -30.65 -3.69 4.72
N ASP A 134 -29.58 -3.37 4.00
CA ASP A 134 -29.17 -4.09 2.77
C ASP A 134 -27.92 -4.92 3.05
N PRO A 135 -28.04 -6.19 3.45
CA PRO A 135 -26.89 -7.03 3.77
C PRO A 135 -26.02 -7.36 2.55
N LYS A 136 -26.59 -7.30 1.33
CA LYS A 136 -25.86 -7.53 0.09
C LYS A 136 -24.84 -6.41 -0.17
N MET A 137 -25.22 -5.16 0.12
CA MET A 137 -24.39 -3.98 -0.09
C MET A 137 -23.55 -3.63 1.13
N SER A 138 -23.96 -4.07 2.32
CA SER A 138 -23.23 -3.83 3.56
C SER A 138 -21.92 -4.62 3.58
N THR A 139 -20.85 -3.97 4.07
CA THR A 139 -19.55 -4.63 4.22
C THR A 139 -18.99 -4.38 5.62
N TRP A 140 -18.38 -5.42 6.18
CA TRP A 140 -17.56 -5.33 7.36
C TRP A 140 -16.32 -6.19 7.18
N PHE A 141 -15.15 -5.62 7.45
CA PHE A 141 -13.90 -6.36 7.45
C PHE A 141 -12.86 -5.72 8.34
N VAL A 142 -12.05 -6.55 8.94
CA VAL A 142 -10.87 -6.15 9.69
C VAL A 142 -9.64 -6.65 8.95
N ASP A 143 -8.68 -5.78 8.77
CA ASP A 143 -7.39 -6.13 8.21
C ASP A 143 -6.23 -5.80 9.16
N ARG A 144 -5.21 -6.65 9.14
CA ARG A 144 -3.99 -6.50 9.91
C ARG A 144 -2.81 -6.91 9.05
N THR A 145 -1.91 -5.98 8.79
CA THR A 145 -0.65 -6.25 8.10
C THR A 145 0.50 -6.02 9.05
N GLN A 146 1.38 -7.00 9.17
CA GLN A 146 2.62 -6.91 9.94
C GLN A 146 3.79 -7.13 8.99
N SER A 147 4.81 -6.29 9.09
CA SER A 147 6.06 -6.44 8.35
C SER A 147 7.23 -6.36 9.33
N THR A 148 8.10 -7.35 9.31
CA THR A 148 9.32 -7.38 10.09
C THR A 148 10.49 -7.55 9.14
N GLY A 149 11.49 -6.67 9.24
CA GLY A 149 12.65 -6.69 8.38
C GLY A 149 13.95 -6.62 9.17
N ALA A 150 14.97 -7.32 8.68
CA ALA A 150 16.35 -7.17 9.13
C ALA A 150 17.22 -6.93 7.90
N TYR A 151 18.19 -6.04 8.01
CA TYR A 151 19.13 -5.79 6.93
C TYR A 151 20.56 -5.63 7.45
N THR A 152 21.49 -5.87 6.56
CA THR A 152 22.92 -5.60 6.74
C THR A 152 23.49 -5.09 5.44
N GLN A 153 24.49 -4.17 5.53
CA GLN A 153 25.13 -3.56 4.41
C GLN A 153 26.59 -3.29 4.76
N TRP A 154 27.46 -3.53 3.82
CA TRP A 154 28.88 -3.22 3.90
C TRP A 154 29.27 -2.33 2.72
N ALA A 155 30.00 -1.27 2.99
CA ALA A 155 30.60 -0.39 1.98
C ALA A 155 32.08 -0.21 2.23
N ASP A 156 32.88 -0.23 1.16
CA ASP A 156 34.32 -0.01 1.22
C ASP A 156 34.81 0.59 -0.12
N ALA A 157 35.97 1.22 -0.09
CA ALA A 157 36.64 1.72 -1.28
C ALA A 157 38.12 1.34 -1.30
N TYR A 158 38.61 1.03 -2.48
CA TYR A 158 40.00 0.65 -2.75
C TYR A 158 40.52 1.48 -3.91
N GLY A 159 41.18 2.59 -3.64
CA GLY A 159 41.72 3.51 -4.62
C GLY A 159 40.62 4.09 -5.51
N LYS A 160 40.53 3.62 -6.75
CA LYS A 160 39.51 4.07 -7.73
C LYS A 160 38.24 3.24 -7.72
N PHE A 161 38.22 2.14 -7.00
CA PHE A 161 37.11 1.21 -6.95
C PHE A 161 36.39 1.32 -5.61
N SER A 162 35.06 1.47 -5.65
CA SER A 162 34.22 1.38 -4.47
C SER A 162 33.10 0.40 -4.67
N TYR A 163 32.67 -0.24 -3.58
CA TYR A 163 31.58 -1.19 -3.62
C TYR A 163 30.72 -1.10 -2.36
N GLN A 164 29.48 -1.44 -2.52
CA GLN A 164 28.51 -1.58 -1.46
C GLN A 164 27.72 -2.85 -1.72
N ALA A 165 27.65 -3.72 -0.72
CA ALA A 165 26.85 -4.93 -0.77
C ALA A 165 25.90 -4.98 0.41
N GLY A 166 24.65 -5.30 0.16
CA GLY A 166 23.59 -5.31 1.14
C GLY A 166 22.68 -6.54 0.99
N LEU A 167 22.05 -6.89 2.09
CA LEU A 167 21.06 -7.95 2.14
C LEU A 167 19.97 -7.56 3.13
N ARG A 168 18.70 -7.59 2.70
CA ARG A 168 17.53 -7.43 3.54
C ARG A 168 16.65 -8.66 3.47
N LEU A 169 16.30 -9.19 4.64
CA LEU A 169 15.28 -10.21 4.81
C LEU A 169 14.03 -9.55 5.39
N GLN A 170 12.88 -9.85 4.82
CA GLN A 170 11.60 -9.33 5.29
C GLN A 170 10.57 -10.45 5.38
N TRP A 171 9.86 -10.48 6.49
CA TRP A 171 8.69 -11.31 6.71
C TRP A 171 7.47 -10.42 6.82
N ASP A 172 6.43 -10.74 6.04
CA ASP A 172 5.16 -10.04 6.02
C ASP A 172 4.04 -11.01 6.35
N ARG A 173 3.17 -10.62 7.25
CA ARG A 173 1.91 -11.33 7.55
C ARG A 173 0.74 -10.43 7.24
N ILE A 174 -0.14 -10.89 6.39
CA ILE A 174 -1.42 -10.29 6.11
C ILE A 174 -2.49 -11.16 6.75
N ALA A 175 -3.26 -10.60 7.68
CA ALA A 175 -4.37 -11.28 8.34
C ALA A 175 -5.65 -10.49 8.13
N TYR A 176 -6.76 -11.18 7.89
CA TYR A 176 -8.05 -10.55 7.64
C TYR A 176 -9.20 -11.40 8.21
N ARG A 177 -10.31 -10.75 8.49
CA ARG A 177 -11.59 -11.37 8.79
C ARG A 177 -12.73 -10.50 8.25
N ASN A 178 -13.86 -11.08 7.97
CA ASN A 178 -15.04 -10.39 7.44
C ASN A 178 -16.35 -10.97 8.02
N ALA A 179 -17.48 -10.48 7.56
CA ALA A 179 -18.78 -10.93 8.04
C ALA A 179 -19.08 -12.41 7.74
N GLU A 180 -18.50 -12.97 6.67
CA GLU A 180 -18.69 -14.39 6.27
C GLU A 180 -17.74 -15.30 7.04
N ASN A 181 -16.53 -14.81 7.37
CA ASN A 181 -15.54 -15.52 8.16
C ASN A 181 -15.06 -14.65 9.32
N THR A 182 -15.53 -14.95 10.54
CA THR A 182 -15.21 -14.22 11.77
C THR A 182 -13.87 -14.65 12.38
N GLY A 183 -13.31 -15.78 11.97
CA GLY A 183 -11.93 -16.19 12.28
C GLY A 183 -10.92 -15.37 11.46
N TYR A 184 -9.72 -15.18 12.02
CA TYR A 184 -8.64 -14.58 11.22
C TYR A 184 -8.04 -15.61 10.27
N GLU A 185 -8.09 -15.30 8.99
CA GLU A 185 -7.27 -15.94 7.98
C GLU A 185 -5.97 -15.14 7.81
N HIS A 186 -4.88 -15.80 7.50
CA HIS A 186 -3.59 -15.13 7.33
C HIS A 186 -2.78 -15.74 6.21
N ARG A 187 -1.88 -14.91 5.65
CA ARG A 187 -0.86 -15.29 4.68
C ARG A 187 0.46 -14.71 5.08
N ASP A 188 1.50 -15.52 4.95
CA ASP A 188 2.88 -15.17 5.29
C ASP A 188 3.72 -15.14 4.02
N TYR A 189 4.55 -14.10 3.88
CA TYR A 189 5.46 -13.91 2.75
C TYR A 189 6.87 -13.66 3.27
N TRP A 190 7.82 -14.45 2.82
CA TRP A 190 9.23 -14.24 3.05
C TRP A 190 9.87 -13.65 1.81
N ARG A 191 10.57 -12.54 1.96
CA ARG A 191 11.16 -11.82 0.85
C ARG A 191 12.61 -11.49 1.14
N LEU A 192 13.50 -11.75 0.17
CA LEU A 192 14.92 -11.47 0.25
C LEU A 192 15.28 -10.42 -0.80
N PHE A 193 16.00 -9.39 -0.39
CA PHE A 193 16.41 -8.27 -1.20
C PHE A 193 17.93 -8.11 -1.15
N PRO A 194 18.69 -8.78 -2.04
CA PRO A 194 20.10 -8.51 -2.25
C PRO A 194 20.25 -7.19 -3.01
N GLU A 195 21.31 -6.45 -2.70
CA GLU A 195 21.74 -5.24 -3.40
C GLU A 195 23.26 -5.24 -3.55
N LEU A 196 23.75 -4.77 -4.69
CA LEU A 196 25.17 -4.61 -4.99
C LEU A 196 25.36 -3.36 -5.84
N SER A 197 26.16 -2.43 -5.35
CA SER A 197 26.62 -1.26 -6.10
C SER A 197 28.12 -1.33 -6.28
N LEU A 198 28.58 -1.15 -7.51
CA LEU A 198 29.99 -1.11 -7.87
C LEU A 198 30.25 0.21 -8.59
N ALA A 199 31.33 0.91 -8.21
CA ALA A 199 31.73 2.13 -8.89
C ALA A 199 33.23 2.12 -9.17
N TYR A 200 33.60 2.63 -10.35
CA TYR A 200 35.00 2.86 -10.71
C TYR A 200 35.20 4.28 -11.21
N THR A 201 36.10 5.00 -10.54
CA THR A 201 36.44 6.40 -10.84
C THR A 201 37.68 6.44 -11.70
N PHE A 202 37.54 6.72 -13.02
CA PHE A 202 38.66 6.81 -13.94
C PHE A 202 39.56 8.03 -13.66
N ASN A 203 38.92 9.17 -13.42
CA ASN A 203 39.59 10.41 -13.13
C ASN A 203 38.87 11.19 -12.03
N PRO A 204 39.40 11.20 -10.78
CA PRO A 204 38.80 11.93 -9.66
C PRO A 204 38.66 13.44 -9.90
N GLU A 205 39.67 14.07 -10.55
CA GLU A 205 39.67 15.52 -10.80
C GLU A 205 38.56 15.91 -11.79
N LYS A 206 38.30 15.08 -12.78
CA LYS A 206 37.25 15.28 -13.79
C LYS A 206 35.92 14.70 -13.40
N GLY A 207 35.83 13.96 -12.27
CA GLY A 207 34.60 13.31 -11.81
C GLY A 207 34.04 12.29 -12.81
N THR A 208 34.94 11.64 -13.61
CA THR A 208 34.53 10.61 -14.58
C THR A 208 34.45 9.26 -13.88
N ASN A 209 33.27 8.66 -13.88
CA ASN A 209 33.04 7.35 -13.25
C ASN A 209 32.06 6.49 -14.04
N ILE A 210 32.09 5.20 -13.77
CA ILE A 210 31.11 4.21 -14.17
C ILE A 210 30.54 3.56 -12.91
N ASN A 211 29.21 3.40 -12.87
CA ASN A 211 28.54 2.74 -11.77
C ASN A 211 27.65 1.61 -12.32
N LEU A 212 27.62 0.50 -11.60
CA LEU A 212 26.72 -0.63 -11.82
C LEU A 212 25.96 -0.89 -10.53
N ASP A 213 24.65 -0.77 -10.58
CA ASP A 213 23.76 -1.07 -9.49
C ASP A 213 22.89 -2.28 -9.83
N LEU A 214 22.88 -3.25 -8.94
CA LEU A 214 22.11 -4.48 -9.06
C LEU A 214 21.23 -4.60 -7.80
N SER A 215 19.94 -4.73 -7.98
CA SER A 215 19.05 -4.96 -6.86
C SER A 215 17.87 -5.84 -7.22
N ARG A 216 17.30 -6.50 -6.22
CA ARG A 216 16.02 -7.17 -6.32
C ARG A 216 14.96 -6.30 -5.65
N TYR A 217 13.88 -6.03 -6.36
CA TYR A 217 12.72 -5.38 -5.78
C TYR A 217 11.53 -6.34 -5.68
N SER A 218 10.61 -6.01 -4.80
CA SER A 218 9.31 -6.69 -4.73
C SER A 218 8.22 -5.66 -4.97
N GLY A 219 7.22 -6.07 -5.73
CA GLY A 219 6.00 -5.32 -5.89
C GLY A 219 5.29 -5.12 -4.54
N ARG A 220 4.26 -4.28 -4.56
CA ARG A 220 3.40 -4.06 -3.41
C ARG A 220 2.79 -5.39 -2.95
N LEU A 221 2.70 -5.59 -1.63
CA LEU A 221 1.90 -6.66 -1.07
C LEU A 221 0.46 -6.57 -1.58
N PRO A 222 -0.18 -7.71 -1.87
CA PRO A 222 -1.60 -7.69 -2.17
C PRO A 222 -2.36 -7.00 -1.04
N ASP A 223 -3.28 -6.16 -1.42
CA ASP A 223 -4.11 -5.47 -0.43
C ASP A 223 -5.12 -6.47 0.15
N ASN A 224 -5.51 -6.26 1.41
CA ASN A 224 -6.41 -7.16 2.12
C ASN A 224 -7.78 -7.28 1.44
N ASN A 225 -8.23 -6.22 0.74
CA ASN A 225 -9.45 -6.27 -0.06
C ASN A 225 -9.32 -7.21 -1.26
N ALA A 226 -8.10 -7.35 -1.80
CA ALA A 226 -7.82 -8.25 -2.91
C ALA A 226 -7.69 -9.71 -2.47
N LEU A 227 -7.28 -9.97 -1.22
CA LEU A 227 -7.08 -11.33 -0.69
C LEU A 227 -8.33 -11.90 0.00
N SER A 228 -9.16 -11.05 0.64
CA SER A 228 -10.33 -11.52 1.36
C SER A 228 -11.39 -12.07 0.38
N PRO A 229 -11.75 -13.36 0.44
CA PRO A 229 -12.71 -13.98 -0.49
C PRO A 229 -14.12 -13.44 -0.26
N ARG A 230 -14.44 -12.34 -0.89
CA ARG A 230 -15.75 -11.69 -0.77
C ARG A 230 -16.14 -10.98 -2.05
N ARG A 231 -17.45 -10.75 -2.20
CA ARG A 231 -17.99 -9.85 -3.21
C ARG A 231 -18.21 -8.49 -2.59
N VAL A 232 -17.59 -7.46 -3.16
CA VAL A 232 -17.84 -6.06 -2.79
C VAL A 232 -18.69 -5.43 -3.87
N TRP A 233 -19.96 -5.20 -3.57
CA TRP A 233 -20.89 -4.58 -4.49
C TRP A 233 -20.61 -3.08 -4.59
N GLN A 234 -20.44 -2.60 -5.80
CA GLN A 234 -20.26 -1.16 -6.11
C GLN A 234 -21.58 -0.53 -6.53
N SER A 235 -22.47 -1.31 -7.11
CA SER A 235 -23.83 -0.95 -7.49
C SER A 235 -24.67 -2.21 -7.57
N GLN A 236 -25.97 -2.10 -7.83
CA GLN A 236 -26.83 -3.26 -8.07
C GLN A 236 -26.40 -4.11 -9.30
N TYR A 237 -25.59 -3.56 -10.20
CA TYR A 237 -25.14 -4.19 -11.45
C TYR A 237 -23.66 -4.57 -11.44
N SER A 238 -22.87 -4.11 -10.48
CA SER A 238 -21.43 -4.27 -10.48
C SER A 238 -20.89 -4.65 -9.11
N TYR A 239 -20.02 -5.65 -9.08
CA TYR A 239 -19.28 -6.05 -7.90
C TYR A 239 -17.84 -6.42 -8.25
N THR A 240 -16.95 -6.27 -7.29
CA THR A 240 -15.58 -6.74 -7.36
C THR A 240 -15.47 -8.05 -6.59
N VAL A 241 -14.79 -9.03 -7.17
CA VAL A 241 -14.41 -10.29 -6.51
C VAL A 241 -12.94 -10.22 -6.20
N SER A 242 -12.59 -10.55 -4.98
CA SER A 242 -11.21 -10.71 -4.55
C SER A 242 -10.60 -12.01 -5.11
N ASN A 243 -9.26 -12.02 -5.21
CA ASN A 243 -8.48 -13.20 -5.55
C ASN A 243 -7.54 -13.55 -4.40
N GLU A 244 -7.88 -14.59 -3.66
CA GLU A 244 -7.09 -15.05 -2.51
C GLU A 244 -5.71 -15.61 -2.87
N ASN A 245 -5.48 -15.95 -4.14
CA ASN A 245 -4.22 -16.53 -4.63
C ASN A 245 -3.24 -15.48 -5.16
N LEU A 246 -3.46 -14.20 -4.86
CA LEU A 246 -2.52 -13.15 -5.24
C LEU A 246 -1.21 -13.26 -4.45
N GLU A 247 -0.10 -13.17 -5.17
CA GLU A 247 1.24 -13.11 -4.62
C GLU A 247 1.90 -11.76 -4.95
N PRO A 248 2.83 -11.28 -4.11
CA PRO A 248 3.62 -10.10 -4.44
C PRO A 248 4.47 -10.35 -5.68
N GLY A 249 4.40 -9.47 -6.66
CA GLY A 249 5.33 -9.49 -7.78
C GLY A 249 6.77 -9.24 -7.33
N TRP A 250 7.74 -9.68 -8.09
CA TRP A 250 9.16 -9.38 -7.88
C TRP A 250 9.89 -9.19 -9.21
N GLY A 251 11.02 -8.52 -9.15
CA GLY A 251 11.88 -8.28 -10.32
C GLY A 251 13.29 -7.91 -9.88
N TYR A 252 14.14 -7.72 -10.88
CA TYR A 252 15.50 -7.22 -10.70
C TYR A 252 15.65 -5.90 -11.41
N ASP A 253 16.35 -4.96 -10.79
CA ASP A 253 16.81 -3.72 -11.38
C ASP A 253 18.30 -3.86 -11.64
N ILE A 254 18.70 -3.50 -12.86
CA ILE A 254 20.08 -3.42 -13.31
C ILE A 254 20.26 -2.04 -13.92
N ASP A 255 21.02 -1.19 -13.25
CA ASP A 255 21.36 0.15 -13.75
C ASP A 255 22.86 0.25 -14.03
N LEU A 256 23.22 0.66 -15.23
CA LEU A 256 24.58 0.94 -15.64
C LEU A 256 24.67 2.41 -16.04
N SER A 257 25.39 3.20 -15.28
CA SER A 257 25.57 4.62 -15.55
C SER A 257 27.03 4.98 -15.81
N TYR A 258 27.25 5.88 -16.74
CA TYR A 258 28.56 6.48 -17.03
C TYR A 258 28.45 8.00 -16.93
N THR A 259 29.28 8.59 -16.09
CA THR A 259 29.34 10.05 -15.91
C THR A 259 30.60 10.61 -16.51
N LEU A 260 30.45 11.51 -17.50
CA LEU A 260 31.50 12.30 -18.07
C LEU A 260 31.32 13.75 -17.65
N ARG A 261 32.19 14.26 -16.78
CA ARG A 261 32.16 15.67 -16.36
C ARG A 261 33.27 16.42 -17.08
N ASN A 262 32.95 17.20 -18.13
CA ASN A 262 33.87 18.18 -18.71
C ASN A 262 33.73 19.49 -17.92
N LYS A 263 34.77 19.94 -17.24
CA LYS A 263 34.89 21.36 -16.87
C LYS A 263 35.11 22.14 -18.17
N LEU A 264 34.09 22.83 -18.66
CA LEU A 264 34.28 23.96 -19.54
C LEU A 264 34.93 25.06 -18.69
N THR A 265 36.21 25.32 -18.91
CA THR A 265 36.94 26.48 -18.42
C THR A 265 36.62 27.68 -19.32
#